data_67dea9128450fa095b9e79515d02c067
#
_entry.id   67dea9128450fa095b9e79515d02c067
#
_cell.length_a   1.000
_cell.length_b   1.000
_cell.length_c   1.000
_cell.angle_alpha   90.00
_cell.angle_beta   90.00
_cell.angle_gamma   90.00
#
_symmetry.space_group_name_H-M   'P 1'
#
loop_
_entity.id
_entity.type
_entity.pdbx_description
1 polymer ?
#
loop_
_entity_poly.entity_id
_entity_poly.type
_entity_poly.pdbx_seq_one_letter_code
_entity_poly.pdbx_strand_id
1 'polypeptide(L)'
;MIKVILLDAGGVLYLNKRGKGVINRPLLDFIERNQGKYTFGIISTTQYNLEKILEQDKVRQLFSIVLTTGKEKLDKDSPEIFYLALEKLHISVEEVIFIDNSEEYVQVAKKAGIKSILYTTFEQLKNQLITLEINV
;
A
#
# COMPACT_ATOMS: atom_id res chain seq x y z
N MET A 1 -6.95 14.62 -7.89
CA MET A 1 -6.33 14.73 -6.55
C MET A 1 -6.28 13.36 -5.88
N ILE A 2 -5.13 13.01 -5.38
CA ILE A 2 -4.95 11.72 -4.70
C ILE A 2 -5.66 11.77 -3.34
N LYS A 3 -6.47 10.75 -3.07
CA LYS A 3 -7.20 10.59 -1.81
C LYS A 3 -6.78 9.34 -1.06
N VAL A 4 -6.26 8.34 -1.77
CA VAL A 4 -5.94 7.03 -1.21
C VAL A 4 -4.53 6.61 -1.57
N ILE A 5 -3.83 6.08 -0.58
CA ILE A 5 -2.50 5.52 -0.76
C ILE A 5 -2.57 4.05 -0.37
N LEU A 6 -2.39 3.18 -1.36
CA LEU A 6 -2.32 1.74 -1.17
C LEU A 6 -0.86 1.31 -1.16
N LEU A 7 -0.50 0.42 -0.26
CA LEU A 7 0.88 -0.04 -0.16
C LEU A 7 0.97 -1.53 0.14
N ASP A 8 2.11 -2.10 -0.24
CA ASP A 8 2.45 -3.47 0.10
C ASP A 8 2.92 -3.54 1.55
N ALA A 9 2.88 -4.71 2.15
CA ALA A 9 3.34 -4.92 3.52
C ALA A 9 4.81 -5.32 3.56
N GLY A 10 5.15 -6.52 3.08
CA GLY A 10 6.51 -7.02 3.14
C GLY A 10 7.46 -6.25 2.21
N GLY A 11 8.53 -5.70 2.76
CA GLY A 11 9.47 -4.90 2.00
C GLY A 11 9.09 -3.44 1.82
N VAL A 12 7.93 -3.02 2.33
CA VAL A 12 7.46 -1.63 2.28
C VAL A 12 7.12 -1.17 3.69
N LEU A 13 5.97 -1.60 4.24
CA LEU A 13 5.62 -1.29 5.63
C LEU A 13 6.55 -1.99 6.61
N TYR A 14 6.89 -3.22 6.33
CA TYR A 14 7.88 -3.99 7.09
C TYR A 14 9.16 -4.10 6.29
N LEU A 15 10.30 -3.94 6.95
CA LEU A 15 11.61 -3.92 6.27
C LEU A 15 12.04 -5.27 5.71
N ASN A 16 11.36 -6.35 6.08
CA ASN A 16 11.60 -7.65 5.48
C ASN A 16 10.39 -8.09 4.63
N LYS A 17 10.65 -8.99 3.69
CA LYS A 17 9.64 -9.43 2.71
C LYS A 17 8.56 -10.34 3.28
N ARG A 18 8.72 -10.82 4.52
CA ARG A 18 7.81 -11.78 5.13
C ARG A 18 6.68 -11.13 5.91
N GLY A 19 6.63 -9.79 5.96
CA GLY A 19 5.61 -9.11 6.73
C GLY A 19 5.76 -9.25 8.23
N LYS A 20 6.95 -9.61 8.70
CA LYS A 20 7.28 -9.75 10.12
C LYS A 20 8.53 -8.93 10.42
N GLY A 21 8.73 -8.61 11.69
CA GLY A 21 9.96 -7.99 12.16
C GLY A 21 9.87 -6.49 12.21
N VAL A 22 10.86 -5.80 11.68
CA VAL A 22 11.02 -4.37 11.91
C VAL A 22 10.10 -3.55 11.02
N ILE A 23 9.26 -2.73 11.65
CA ILE A 23 8.41 -1.78 10.93
C ILE A 23 9.31 -0.69 10.33
N ASN A 24 8.95 -0.28 9.12
CA ASN A 24 9.58 0.85 8.44
C ASN A 24 9.12 2.14 9.13
N ARG A 25 9.87 2.58 10.12
CA ARG A 25 9.46 3.67 11.00
C ARG A 25 9.21 5.00 10.27
N PRO A 26 10.09 5.45 9.36
CA PRO A 26 9.82 6.69 8.63
C PRO A 26 8.50 6.63 7.84
N LEU A 27 8.21 5.50 7.21
CA LEU A 27 6.97 5.31 6.47
C LEU A 27 5.76 5.30 7.42
N LEU A 28 5.87 4.60 8.54
CA LEU A 28 4.80 4.58 9.53
C LEU A 28 4.51 5.97 10.07
N ASP A 29 5.54 6.75 10.36
CA ASP A 29 5.38 8.13 10.82
C ASP A 29 4.64 8.97 9.78
N PHE A 30 4.98 8.81 8.51
CA PHE A 30 4.27 9.48 7.42
C PHE A 30 2.78 9.08 7.40
N ILE A 31 2.49 7.79 7.52
CA ILE A 31 1.12 7.29 7.52
C ILE A 31 0.33 7.87 8.71
N GLU A 32 0.93 7.86 9.89
CA GLU A 32 0.29 8.38 11.09
C GLU A 32 0.00 9.88 10.99
N ARG A 33 0.95 10.64 10.47
CA ARG A 33 0.79 12.10 10.33
C ARG A 33 -0.28 12.48 9.31
N ASN A 34 -0.58 11.61 8.37
CA ASN A 34 -1.46 11.92 7.25
C ASN A 34 -2.82 11.23 7.31
N GLN A 35 -3.20 10.70 8.47
CA GLN A 35 -4.48 10.01 8.65
C GLN A 35 -5.70 10.89 8.32
N GLY A 36 -5.59 12.17 8.53
CA GLY A 36 -6.70 13.10 8.23
C GLY A 36 -6.73 13.57 6.79
N LYS A 37 -5.67 13.32 6.02
CA LYS A 37 -5.57 13.81 4.63
C LYS A 37 -5.77 12.72 3.61
N TYR A 38 -5.31 11.52 3.89
CA TYR A 38 -5.36 10.39 2.96
C TYR A 38 -5.93 9.18 3.65
N THR A 39 -6.60 8.34 2.88
CA THR A 39 -6.99 7.01 3.32
C THR A 39 -5.88 6.05 2.92
N PHE A 40 -5.48 5.17 3.84
CA PHE A 40 -4.42 4.20 3.59
C PHE A 40 -5.01 2.80 3.54
N GLY A 41 -4.45 1.96 2.68
CA GLY A 41 -4.84 0.56 2.57
C GLY A 41 -3.64 -0.30 2.20
N ILE A 42 -3.78 -1.60 2.41
CA ILE A 42 -2.73 -2.58 2.12
C ILE A 42 -3.23 -3.58 1.08
N ILE A 43 -2.40 -3.86 0.09
CA ILE A 43 -2.56 -4.98 -0.82
C ILE A 43 -1.27 -5.80 -0.77
N SER A 44 -1.35 -7.03 -0.30
CA SER A 44 -0.16 -7.85 -0.04
C SER A 44 -0.31 -9.27 -0.55
N THR A 45 0.83 -9.85 -0.92
CA THR A 45 0.91 -11.27 -1.30
C THR A 45 1.29 -12.18 -0.13
N THR A 46 1.32 -11.63 1.09
CA THR A 46 1.77 -12.40 2.26
C THR A 46 0.91 -13.63 2.49
N GLN A 47 1.55 -14.71 2.89
CA GLN A 47 0.91 -15.96 3.28
C GLN A 47 0.51 -15.95 4.76
N TYR A 48 0.98 -14.98 5.52
CA TYR A 48 0.69 -14.87 6.94
C TYR A 48 -0.66 -14.21 7.18
N ASN A 49 -1.23 -14.42 8.36
CA ASN A 49 -2.40 -13.67 8.78
C ASN A 49 -1.96 -12.22 9.06
N LEU A 50 -1.97 -11.41 8.04
CA LEU A 50 -1.51 -10.03 8.11
C LEU A 50 -2.35 -9.20 9.06
N GLU A 51 -3.67 -9.42 9.10
CA GLU A 51 -4.56 -8.73 10.03
C GLU A 51 -4.07 -8.86 11.47
N LYS A 52 -3.73 -10.09 11.88
CA LYS A 52 -3.25 -10.37 13.21
C LYS A 52 -1.92 -9.68 13.49
N ILE A 53 -1.01 -9.70 12.53
CA ILE A 53 0.29 -9.04 12.67
C ILE A 53 0.10 -7.53 12.86
N LEU A 54 -0.75 -6.92 12.05
CA LEU A 54 -1.04 -5.49 12.14
C LEU A 54 -1.68 -5.14 13.49
N GLU A 55 -2.58 -5.98 13.99
CA GLU A 55 -3.20 -5.78 15.29
C GLU A 55 -2.18 -5.91 16.44
N GLN A 56 -1.32 -6.90 16.38
CA GLN A 56 -0.25 -7.09 17.38
C GLN A 56 0.70 -5.90 17.40
N ASP A 57 0.99 -5.32 16.24
CA ASP A 57 1.86 -4.15 16.12
C ASP A 57 1.12 -2.84 16.36
N LYS A 58 -0.19 -2.91 16.65
CA LYS A 58 -1.04 -1.76 16.95
C LYS A 58 -1.13 -0.75 15.82
N VAL A 59 -1.07 -1.22 14.58
CA VAL A 59 -1.13 -0.36 13.39
C VAL A 59 -2.32 -0.67 12.48
N ARG A 60 -3.11 -1.72 12.79
CA ARG A 60 -4.23 -2.13 11.92
C ARG A 60 -5.21 -1.00 11.67
N GLN A 61 -5.49 -0.20 12.69
CA GLN A 61 -6.49 0.88 12.61
C GLN A 61 -6.09 2.01 11.65
N LEU A 62 -4.85 2.04 11.21
CA LEU A 62 -4.37 3.07 10.26
C LEU A 62 -4.84 2.80 8.84
N PHE A 63 -5.34 1.59 8.56
CA PHE A 63 -5.68 1.15 7.21
C PHE A 63 -7.17 0.87 7.10
N SER A 64 -7.82 1.48 6.08
CA SER A 64 -9.24 1.27 5.83
C SER A 64 -9.54 -0.10 5.25
N ILE A 65 -8.62 -0.63 4.44
CA ILE A 65 -8.72 -1.99 3.91
C ILE A 65 -7.38 -2.69 4.01
N VAL A 66 -7.43 -4.01 4.16
CA VAL A 66 -6.26 -4.88 4.10
C VAL A 66 -6.66 -6.06 3.21
N LEU A 67 -6.13 -6.09 1.99
CA LEU A 67 -6.40 -7.16 1.03
C LEU A 67 -5.15 -8.02 0.89
N THR A 68 -5.31 -9.33 1.05
CA THR A 68 -4.23 -10.27 0.81
C THR A 68 -4.66 -11.23 -0.31
N THR A 69 -3.71 -11.63 -1.14
CA THR A 69 -4.00 -12.53 -2.26
C THR A 69 -4.57 -13.87 -1.78
N GLY A 70 -4.07 -14.37 -0.65
CA GLY A 70 -4.56 -15.62 -0.09
C GLY A 70 -6.01 -15.55 0.36
N LYS A 71 -6.38 -14.50 1.07
CA LYS A 71 -7.74 -14.32 1.60
C LYS A 71 -8.75 -14.04 0.48
N GLU A 72 -8.39 -13.13 -0.45
CA GLU A 72 -9.30 -12.76 -1.53
C GLU A 72 -9.29 -13.76 -2.69
N LYS A 73 -8.33 -14.68 -2.71
CA LYS A 73 -8.13 -15.66 -3.79
C LYS A 73 -7.92 -14.98 -5.15
N LEU A 74 -7.22 -13.86 -5.12
CA LEU A 74 -6.86 -13.08 -6.30
C LEU A 74 -5.35 -12.82 -6.28
N ASP A 75 -4.72 -12.80 -7.45
CA ASP A 75 -3.30 -12.56 -7.58
C ASP A 75 -3.02 -11.07 -7.84
N LYS A 76 -1.83 -10.59 -7.45
CA LYS A 76 -1.39 -9.23 -7.79
C LYS A 76 -0.85 -9.12 -9.22
N ASP A 77 -0.65 -10.23 -9.91
CA ASP A 77 -0.22 -10.23 -11.31
C ASP A 77 -1.37 -10.05 -12.29
N SER A 78 -2.60 -9.88 -11.78
CA SER A 78 -3.75 -9.46 -12.58
C SER A 78 -4.38 -8.23 -11.91
N PRO A 79 -5.12 -7.39 -12.64
CA PRO A 79 -5.64 -6.14 -12.09
C PRO A 79 -6.83 -6.29 -11.15
N GLU A 80 -7.38 -7.49 -11.02
CA GLU A 80 -8.63 -7.71 -10.30
C GLU A 80 -8.59 -7.29 -8.84
N ILE A 81 -7.47 -7.56 -8.14
CA ILE A 81 -7.35 -7.17 -6.73
C ILE A 81 -7.34 -5.65 -6.58
N PHE A 82 -6.78 -4.94 -7.57
CA PHE A 82 -6.79 -3.48 -7.57
C PHE A 82 -8.19 -2.93 -7.80
N TYR A 83 -8.95 -3.53 -8.72
CA TYR A 83 -10.34 -3.14 -8.94
C TYR A 83 -11.20 -3.40 -7.71
N LEU A 84 -10.96 -4.52 -7.02
CA LEU A 84 -11.65 -4.82 -5.77
C LEU A 84 -11.38 -3.73 -4.72
N ALA A 85 -10.13 -3.28 -4.61
CA ALA A 85 -9.77 -2.20 -3.68
C ALA A 85 -10.52 -0.90 -4.01
N LEU A 86 -10.57 -0.53 -5.29
CA LEU A 86 -11.28 0.67 -5.73
C LEU A 86 -12.77 0.57 -5.41
N GLU A 87 -13.37 -0.59 -5.65
CA GLU A 87 -14.79 -0.82 -5.36
C GLU A 87 -15.07 -0.70 -3.87
N LYS A 88 -14.26 -1.35 -3.03
CA LYS A 88 -14.44 -1.32 -1.57
C LYS A 88 -14.27 0.09 -1.00
N LEU A 89 -13.42 0.89 -1.59
CA LEU A 89 -13.14 2.25 -1.14
C LEU A 89 -14.01 3.32 -1.82
N HIS A 90 -14.81 2.90 -2.82
CA HIS A 90 -15.68 3.80 -3.59
C HIS A 90 -14.90 4.98 -4.20
N ILE A 91 -13.77 4.67 -4.86
CA ILE A 91 -12.90 5.67 -5.48
C ILE A 91 -12.59 5.29 -6.93
N SER A 92 -12.15 6.28 -7.70
CA SER A 92 -11.74 6.07 -9.09
C SER A 92 -10.22 5.93 -9.19
N VAL A 93 -9.73 5.45 -10.33
CA VAL A 93 -8.30 5.19 -10.56
C VAL A 93 -7.45 6.44 -10.41
N GLU A 94 -7.99 7.62 -10.72
CA GLU A 94 -7.24 8.87 -10.63
C GLU A 94 -7.00 9.34 -9.20
N GLU A 95 -7.71 8.76 -8.25
CA GLU A 95 -7.67 9.19 -6.85
C GLU A 95 -6.74 8.37 -5.99
N VAL A 96 -6.06 7.38 -6.57
CA VAL A 96 -5.26 6.43 -5.79
C VAL A 96 -3.84 6.31 -6.34
N ILE A 97 -2.90 6.08 -5.43
CA ILE A 97 -1.55 5.64 -5.79
C ILE A 97 -1.27 4.31 -5.11
N PHE A 98 -0.41 3.52 -5.73
CA PHE A 98 0.02 2.21 -5.21
C PHE A 98 1.54 2.20 -5.05
N ILE A 99 2.01 1.71 -3.92
CA ILE A 99 3.43 1.65 -3.58
C ILE A 99 3.82 0.20 -3.31
N ASP A 100 4.76 -0.31 -4.07
CA ASP A 100 5.23 -1.69 -3.94
C ASP A 100 6.72 -1.78 -4.27
N ASN A 101 7.41 -2.72 -3.68
CA ASN A 101 8.83 -2.95 -3.98
C ASN A 101 9.04 -3.97 -5.12
N SER A 102 7.97 -4.45 -5.72
CA SER A 102 8.01 -5.36 -6.87
C SER A 102 7.74 -4.60 -8.16
N GLU A 103 8.71 -4.57 -9.06
CA GLU A 103 8.54 -3.97 -10.38
C GLU A 103 7.35 -4.58 -11.12
N GLU A 104 7.19 -5.90 -11.01
CA GLU A 104 6.10 -6.62 -11.66
C GLU A 104 4.73 -6.09 -11.19
N TYR A 105 4.52 -5.97 -9.89
CA TYR A 105 3.25 -5.53 -9.36
C TYR A 105 2.98 -4.04 -9.63
N VAL A 106 4.03 -3.24 -9.63
CA VAL A 106 3.94 -1.83 -10.01
C VAL A 106 3.42 -1.72 -11.46
N GLN A 107 3.92 -2.56 -12.36
CA GLN A 107 3.48 -2.54 -13.76
C GLN A 107 2.04 -2.99 -13.93
N VAL A 108 1.60 -3.99 -13.16
CA VAL A 108 0.19 -4.44 -13.18
C VAL A 108 -0.73 -3.30 -12.76
N ALA A 109 -0.41 -2.60 -11.70
CA ALA A 109 -1.19 -1.47 -11.23
C ALA A 109 -1.24 -0.34 -12.27
N LYS A 110 -0.12 -0.06 -12.92
CA LYS A 110 -0.07 0.94 -14.01
C LYS A 110 -0.99 0.56 -15.17
N LYS A 111 -1.01 -0.70 -15.54
CA LYS A 111 -1.91 -1.20 -16.58
C LYS A 111 -3.38 -1.06 -16.20
N ALA A 112 -3.67 -1.11 -14.92
CA ALA A 112 -5.02 -0.87 -14.40
C ALA A 112 -5.39 0.61 -14.34
N GLY A 113 -4.49 1.50 -14.71
CA GLY A 113 -4.70 2.94 -14.70
C GLY A 113 -4.33 3.63 -13.39
N ILE A 114 -3.70 2.90 -12.49
CA ILE A 114 -3.32 3.41 -11.16
C ILE A 114 -1.89 3.93 -11.19
N LYS A 115 -1.67 5.16 -10.71
CA LYS A 115 -0.32 5.68 -10.52
C LYS A 115 0.39 4.80 -9.50
N SER A 116 1.59 4.33 -9.86
CA SER A 116 2.31 3.38 -9.02
C SER A 116 3.76 3.81 -8.86
N ILE A 117 4.28 3.58 -7.66
CA ILE A 117 5.64 3.94 -7.29
C ILE A 117 6.38 2.68 -6.89
N LEU A 118 7.55 2.45 -7.50
CA LEU A 118 8.44 1.39 -7.07
C LEU A 118 9.16 1.84 -5.81
N TYR A 119 8.92 1.14 -4.71
CA TYR A 119 9.54 1.47 -3.43
C TYR A 119 10.96 0.91 -3.38
N THR A 120 11.90 1.78 -3.06
CA THR A 120 13.30 1.39 -2.80
C THR A 120 13.73 1.83 -1.40
N THR A 121 13.61 3.12 -1.11
CA THR A 121 13.87 3.67 0.22
C THR A 121 12.80 4.71 0.53
N PHE A 122 12.65 5.07 1.79
CA PHE A 122 11.69 6.12 2.15
C PHE A 122 12.09 7.48 1.52
N GLU A 123 13.37 7.76 1.42
CA GLU A 123 13.85 9.01 0.81
C GLU A 123 13.43 9.12 -0.65
N GLN A 124 13.55 8.04 -1.40
CA GLN A 124 13.10 7.98 -2.80
C GLN A 124 11.59 8.14 -2.89
N LEU A 125 10.85 7.45 -2.02
CA LEU A 125 9.40 7.57 -1.98
C LEU A 125 9.00 9.01 -1.69
N LYS A 126 9.61 9.62 -0.69
CA LYS A 126 9.33 11.01 -0.31
C LYS A 126 9.48 11.96 -1.50
N ASN A 127 10.58 11.83 -2.25
CA ASN A 127 10.81 12.66 -3.42
C ASN A 127 9.73 12.48 -4.48
N GLN A 128 9.29 11.26 -4.71
CA GLN A 128 8.23 10.99 -5.69
C GLN A 128 6.87 11.49 -5.20
N LEU A 129 6.57 11.36 -3.92
CA LEU A 129 5.33 11.89 -3.37
C LEU A 129 5.26 13.41 -3.50
N ILE A 130 6.37 14.10 -3.29
CA ILE A 130 6.43 15.56 -3.46
C ILE A 130 6.07 15.95 -4.90
N THR A 131 6.57 15.20 -5.90
CA THR A 131 6.23 15.49 -7.29
C THR A 131 4.75 15.28 -7.60
N LEU A 132 4.05 14.50 -6.80
CA LEU A 132 2.61 14.29 -6.91
C LEU A 132 1.81 15.25 -6.02
N GLU A 133 2.48 16.26 -5.46
CA GLU A 133 1.89 17.25 -4.58
C GLU A 133 1.33 16.65 -3.28
N ILE A 134 1.95 15.57 -2.82
CA ILE A 134 1.61 14.94 -1.55
C ILE A 134 2.60 15.40 -0.49
N ASN A 135 2.08 15.99 0.58
CA ASN A 135 2.91 16.47 1.68
C ASN A 135 3.46 15.32 2.50
N VAL A 136 4.76 15.36 2.77
CA VAL A 136 5.44 14.31 3.51
C VAL A 136 5.92 14.77 4.87
#